data_98afa25c2e69138f9f70a610d9456506
#
_entry.id   98afa25c2e69138f9f70a610d9456506
#
_cell.length_a   1.000
_cell.length_b   1.000
_cell.length_c   1.000
_cell.angle_alpha   90.00
_cell.angle_beta   90.00
_cell.angle_gamma   90.00
#
_symmetry.space_group_name_H-M   'P 1'
#
loop_
_entity.id
_entity.type
_entity.pdbx_description
1 polymer ?
#
loop_
_entity_poly.entity_id
_entity_poly.type
_entity_poly.pdbx_seq_one_letter_code
_entity_poly.pdbx_strand_id
1 'polypeptide(L)'
;MKNGQTIGQWLNWDFKTNGDLEIRDKNDHRVYSEDSSGYWFKSKFDFYGDIIYFEDSVGAIVDNRTPEVIEHNGKKYQLIPNQNQNQP
;
A
#
# COMPACT_ATOMS: atom_id res chain seq x y z
N MET A 1 10.25 7.28 -10.39
CA MET A 1 10.97 6.05 -9.99
C MET A 1 10.99 5.11 -11.17
N LYS A 2 12.10 4.48 -11.44
CA LYS A 2 12.18 3.57 -12.56
C LYS A 2 11.67 2.20 -12.19
N ASN A 3 11.24 1.42 -13.17
CA ASN A 3 10.81 0.08 -12.93
C ASN A 3 11.91 -0.74 -12.28
N GLY A 4 11.56 -1.51 -11.30
CA GLY A 4 12.51 -2.37 -10.61
C GLY A 4 13.37 -1.67 -9.58
N GLN A 5 13.15 -0.38 -9.38
CA GLN A 5 13.93 0.37 -8.44
C GLN A 5 13.10 0.73 -7.24
N THR A 6 13.63 0.58 -6.05
CA THR A 6 12.93 0.99 -4.83
C THR A 6 13.06 2.50 -4.66
N ILE A 7 12.27 3.08 -3.77
CA ILE A 7 12.38 4.49 -3.47
C ILE A 7 13.74 4.80 -2.87
N GLY A 8 14.26 3.93 -2.03
CA GLY A 8 15.59 4.12 -1.45
C GLY A 8 16.68 4.13 -2.51
N GLN A 9 16.57 3.25 -3.50
CA GLN A 9 17.52 3.24 -4.61
C GLN A 9 17.39 4.50 -5.46
N TRP A 10 16.17 4.93 -5.71
CA TRP A 10 15.94 6.12 -6.50
C TRP A 10 16.48 7.38 -5.82
N LEU A 11 16.35 7.45 -4.49
CA LEU A 11 16.85 8.59 -3.71
C LEU A 11 18.33 8.47 -3.37
N ASN A 12 18.94 7.33 -3.65
CA ASN A 12 20.30 7.04 -3.22
C ASN A 12 20.43 7.20 -1.71
N TRP A 13 19.50 6.60 -0.97
CA TRP A 13 19.39 6.74 0.48
C TRP A 13 20.55 6.02 1.16
N ASP A 14 21.15 6.69 2.14
CA ASP A 14 22.29 6.13 2.89
C ASP A 14 21.75 5.47 4.15
N PHE A 15 21.44 4.19 4.08
CA PHE A 15 20.91 3.46 5.24
C PHE A 15 21.89 3.38 6.39
N LYS A 16 23.18 3.40 6.10
CA LYS A 16 24.16 3.29 7.16
C LYS A 16 24.18 4.52 8.04
N THR A 17 24.07 5.68 7.45
CA THR A 17 24.12 6.93 8.19
C THR A 17 22.74 7.35 8.69
N ASN A 18 21.70 7.13 7.88
CA ASN A 18 20.38 7.66 8.17
C ASN A 18 19.39 6.63 8.73
N GLY A 19 19.80 5.36 8.79
CA GLY A 19 18.88 4.30 9.24
C GLY A 19 17.85 3.96 8.18
N ASP A 20 16.77 3.34 8.57
CA ASP A 20 15.73 2.91 7.64
C ASP A 20 15.04 4.12 7.01
N LEU A 21 14.66 3.95 5.75
CA LEU A 21 13.89 4.99 5.06
C LEU A 21 12.42 4.85 5.45
N GLU A 22 11.82 5.90 5.96
CA GLU A 22 10.40 5.92 6.32
C GLU A 22 9.73 7.12 5.71
N ILE A 23 8.59 6.90 5.09
CA ILE A 23 7.78 7.98 4.56
C ILE A 23 6.44 7.94 5.28
N ARG A 24 6.02 9.09 5.81
CA ARG A 24 4.77 9.20 6.54
C ARG A 24 3.84 10.17 5.84
N ASP A 25 2.55 9.95 5.99
CA ASP A 25 1.58 10.88 5.42
C ASP A 25 1.37 12.06 6.38
N LYS A 26 0.46 12.94 6.01
CA LYS A 26 0.21 14.14 6.82
C LYS A 26 -0.36 13.82 8.20
N ASN A 27 -0.88 12.63 8.40
CA ASN A 27 -1.42 12.17 9.68
C ASN A 27 -0.41 11.33 10.45
N ASP A 28 0.85 11.33 9.99
CA ASP A 28 1.95 10.62 10.63
C ASP A 28 1.83 9.10 10.56
N HIS A 29 1.09 8.58 9.60
CA HIS A 29 1.03 7.15 9.37
C HIS A 29 2.15 6.74 8.42
N ARG A 30 2.82 5.64 8.74
CA ARG A 30 3.93 5.16 7.91
C ARG A 30 3.37 4.52 6.65
N VAL A 31 3.49 5.19 5.53
CA VAL A 31 2.97 4.69 4.26
C VAL A 31 4.00 3.95 3.43
N TYR A 32 5.27 4.07 3.77
CA TYR A 32 6.35 3.34 3.10
C TYR A 32 7.52 3.19 4.06
N SER A 33 8.17 2.05 4.01
CA SER A 33 9.41 1.83 4.78
C SER A 33 10.31 0.92 3.98
N GLU A 34 11.60 1.15 4.09
CA GLU A 34 12.59 0.33 3.40
C GLU A 34 13.84 0.25 4.29
N ASP A 35 14.43 -0.93 4.41
CA ASP A 35 15.63 -1.10 5.23
C ASP A 35 16.83 -1.47 4.36
N SER A 36 17.99 -1.60 4.99
CA SER A 36 19.23 -1.84 4.27
C SER A 36 19.30 -3.22 3.63
N SER A 37 18.44 -4.13 4.00
CA SER A 37 18.42 -5.47 3.40
C SER A 37 17.66 -5.47 2.07
N GLY A 38 16.97 -4.38 1.76
CA GLY A 38 16.14 -4.29 0.58
C GLY A 38 14.68 -4.60 0.83
N TYR A 39 14.32 -4.98 2.05
CA TYR A 39 12.92 -5.20 2.38
C TYR A 39 12.20 -3.86 2.43
N TRP A 40 11.06 -3.80 1.78
CA TRP A 40 10.21 -2.62 1.86
C TRP A 40 8.76 -3.03 1.98
N PHE A 41 7.96 -2.12 2.54
CA PHE A 41 6.51 -2.28 2.48
C PHE A 41 5.85 -0.93 2.22
N LYS A 42 4.64 -0.97 1.71
CA LYS A 42 3.83 0.24 1.57
C LYS A 42 2.44 -0.04 2.08
N SER A 43 1.81 0.98 2.64
CA SER A 43 0.51 0.86 3.27
C SER A 43 -0.35 2.06 2.93
N LYS A 44 -1.67 1.86 2.95
CA LYS A 44 -2.62 2.95 2.85
C LYS A 44 -3.53 2.87 4.07
N PHE A 45 -3.93 4.02 4.56
CA PHE A 45 -4.73 4.12 5.77
C PHE A 45 -6.02 4.85 5.46
N ASP A 46 -7.10 4.49 6.16
CA ASP A 46 -8.37 5.18 6.01
C ASP A 46 -8.43 6.39 6.96
N PHE A 47 -9.59 7.05 6.97
CA PHE A 47 -9.77 8.23 7.78
C PHE A 47 -9.59 7.94 9.27
N TYR A 48 -9.86 6.71 9.70
CA TYR A 48 -9.77 6.34 11.11
C TYR A 48 -8.39 5.84 11.53
N GLY A 49 -7.45 5.76 10.59
CA GLY A 49 -6.12 5.26 10.89
C GLY A 49 -5.94 3.76 10.75
N ASP A 50 -6.93 3.07 10.22
CA ASP A 50 -6.83 1.63 10.00
C ASP A 50 -6.19 1.35 8.66
N ILE A 51 -5.37 0.29 8.58
CA ILE A 51 -4.73 -0.09 7.34
C ILE A 51 -5.78 -0.68 6.40
N ILE A 52 -5.91 -0.11 5.20
CA ILE A 52 -6.82 -0.62 4.20
C ILE A 52 -6.07 -1.30 3.06
N TYR A 53 -4.78 -1.14 2.99
CA TYR A 53 -3.96 -1.83 1.98
C TYR A 53 -2.54 -1.97 2.49
N PHE A 54 -1.94 -3.11 2.23
CA PHE A 54 -0.54 -3.38 2.60
C PHE A 54 0.07 -4.25 1.51
N GLU A 55 1.29 -3.93 1.15
CA GLU A 55 2.04 -4.73 0.18
C GLU A 55 3.51 -4.68 0.57
N ASP A 56 4.24 -5.79 0.43
CA ASP A 56 5.68 -5.75 0.73
C ASP A 56 6.49 -6.40 -0.37
N SER A 57 7.82 -6.32 -0.21
CA SER A 57 8.75 -6.77 -1.23
C SER A 57 8.83 -8.28 -1.37
N VAL A 58 8.32 -9.03 -0.41
CA VAL A 58 8.34 -10.49 -0.48
C VAL A 58 7.00 -11.06 -0.96
N GLY A 59 6.11 -10.20 -1.40
CA GLY A 59 4.88 -10.65 -2.05
C GLY A 59 3.64 -10.68 -1.18
N ALA A 60 3.72 -10.25 0.07
CA ALA A 60 2.54 -10.18 0.91
C ALA A 60 1.63 -9.05 0.44
N ILE A 61 0.35 -9.30 0.32
CA ILE A 61 -0.62 -8.29 -0.05
C ILE A 61 -1.85 -8.49 0.81
N VAL A 62 -2.28 -7.41 1.47
CA VAL A 62 -3.52 -7.39 2.22
C VAL A 62 -4.36 -6.24 1.69
N ASP A 63 -5.56 -6.51 1.22
CA ASP A 63 -6.39 -5.48 0.63
C ASP A 63 -7.74 -5.50 1.33
N ASN A 64 -7.92 -4.56 2.25
CA ASN A 64 -9.12 -4.45 3.05
C ASN A 64 -9.96 -3.24 2.66
N ARG A 65 -9.74 -2.73 1.45
CA ARG A 65 -10.49 -1.55 1.01
C ARG A 65 -11.97 -1.89 0.87
N THR A 66 -12.80 -0.95 1.32
CA THR A 66 -14.23 -1.12 1.24
C THR A 66 -14.67 -1.09 -0.22
N PRO A 67 -15.46 -2.06 -0.67
CA PRO A 67 -15.95 -2.03 -2.05
C PRO A 67 -16.81 -0.81 -2.28
N GLU A 68 -16.73 -0.28 -3.50
CA GLU A 68 -17.56 0.84 -3.89
C GLU A 68 -18.95 0.34 -4.22
N VAL A 69 -19.97 1.07 -3.84
CA VAL A 69 -21.35 0.70 -4.15
C VAL A 69 -21.88 1.63 -5.24
N ILE A 70 -22.35 1.04 -6.33
CA ILE A 70 -22.90 1.78 -7.44
C ILE A 70 -24.38 1.42 -7.57
N GLU A 71 -25.24 2.43 -7.72
CA GLU A 71 -26.66 2.21 -7.89
C GLU A 71 -27.03 2.39 -9.35
N HIS A 72 -27.76 1.44 -9.91
CA HIS A 72 -28.16 1.51 -11.29
C HIS A 72 -29.50 0.82 -11.42
N ASN A 73 -30.51 1.51 -11.98
CA ASN A 73 -31.86 1.00 -12.15
C ASN A 73 -32.46 0.50 -10.84
N GLY A 74 -32.19 1.18 -9.76
CA GLY A 74 -32.74 0.80 -8.46
C GLY A 74 -32.03 -0.35 -7.78
N LYS A 75 -30.99 -0.88 -8.39
CA LYS A 75 -30.21 -1.96 -7.78
C LYS A 75 -28.84 -1.47 -7.38
N LYS A 76 -28.30 -2.02 -6.33
CA LYS A 76 -27.00 -1.66 -5.84
C LYS A 76 -25.97 -2.73 -6.20
N TYR A 77 -24.84 -2.31 -6.73
CA TYR A 77 -23.75 -3.19 -7.10
C TYR A 77 -22.49 -2.78 -6.36
N GLN A 78 -21.70 -3.73 -5.94
CA GLN A 78 -20.43 -3.43 -5.27
C GLN A 78 -19.28 -3.74 -6.20
N LEU A 79 -18.35 -2.80 -6.29
CA LEU A 79 -17.10 -3.03 -7.00
C LEU A 79 -16.12 -3.57 -5.98
N ILE A 80 -15.68 -4.78 -6.17
CA ILE A 80 -14.79 -5.45 -5.25
C ILE A 80 -13.39 -5.46 -5.85
N PRO A 81 -12.40 -4.90 -5.16
CA PRO A 81 -11.03 -4.98 -5.64
C PRO A 81 -10.69 -6.45 -5.75
N ASN A 82 -9.97 -6.91 -6.50
CA ASN A 82 -9.62 -8.25 -6.66
C ASN A 82 -10.74 -9.12 -6.92
N GLN A 83 -11.47 -8.88 -7.91
CA GLN A 83 -12.57 -9.55 -8.17
C GLN A 83 -12.49 -10.86 -8.62
N ASN A 84 -11.75 -11.51 -8.55
CA ASN A 84 -11.69 -12.77 -9.05
C ASN A 84 -12.35 -13.71 -8.24
N GLN A 85 -12.95 -13.58 -7.66
CA GLN A 85 -13.44 -14.46 -7.02
C GLN A 85 -14.40 -15.14 -7.27
N ASN A 86 -14.45 -15.42 -7.45
CA ASN A 86 -15.17 -16.01 -7.75
C ASN A 86 -16.04 -16.15 -7.70
N GLN A 87 -16.31 -15.94 -7.71
CA GLN A 87 -17.17 -16.00 -7.77
C GLN A 87 -17.76 -16.60 -8.19
N PRO A 88 -18.17 -16.86 -8.04
CA PRO A 88 -19.01 -17.37 -8.64
C PRO A 88 -19.83 -16.93 -8.69
#